data_ad7761bc454bce5b59f6080be9b69555
#
_entry.id   ad7761bc454bce5b59f6080be9b69555
#
_cell.length_a   1.000
_cell.length_b   1.000
_cell.length_c   1.000
_cell.angle_alpha   90.00
_cell.angle_beta   90.00
_cell.angle_gamma   90.00
#
_symmetry.space_group_name_H-M   'P 1'
#
loop_
_entity.id
_entity.type
_entity.pdbx_description
1 polymer ?
#
loop_
_entity_poly.entity_id
_entity_poly.type
_entity_poly.pdbx_seq_one_letter_code
_entity_poly.pdbx_strand_id
1 'polypeptide(L)'
;MIVIARQLSLDRLCMSSGALLLAAMAILILQPKGLSAQALSSGAYFIPGDAKAGIQTFFQKGCAKCHSVLGEGGRTAPDLARAPGSHLSAAELVAAMWNHAPPMWEKMRLEQVAPPRFNQTEMANLFAFLYSVRSMDEPGNPDRGRQLLSEKRCLNCHAVAGAGGRVGPDLTTWASYRNPISWVQAMWNHAPAMQTLMSERGWSWPEFRGDDVADLMAYLRTLPPSPKGRVYLRPADSQAGRQLFRQKGCITCHPVRGGGSGRAPDLSAHALPRTLGQFAGLLWNHAPSMWASMRAQQVTRPQFSNKEMADLIAYLFAERYFEVMGTSGRGKRMFSDKGCSSCHTVGEGTSLAPDLARWRGGASPIPLATALWNHGPLMFERMREQQISWPLFRPGEMVDLMEYLNQGLPRQRTDRVR
;
A
#
# COMPACT_ATOMS: atom_id res chain seq x y z
N MET A 1 66.51 -26.28 -4.05
CA MET A 1 67.32 -27.21 -3.23
C MET A 1 66.37 -28.13 -2.50
N ILE A 2 66.40 -29.41 -2.91
CA ILE A 2 66.22 -30.67 -2.18
C ILE A 2 64.86 -30.87 -1.49
N VAL A 3 63.89 -31.59 -2.12
CA VAL A 3 63.67 -33.04 -2.20
C VAL A 3 63.71 -33.73 -0.84
N ILE A 4 62.62 -34.30 -0.40
CA ILE A 4 62.54 -35.72 0.01
C ILE A 4 61.04 -36.14 0.00
N ALA A 5 60.77 -37.14 -0.84
CA ALA A 5 59.63 -38.01 -0.84
C ALA A 5 59.76 -39.07 0.27
N ARG A 6 58.63 -39.51 0.82
CA ARG A 6 58.52 -40.90 1.35
C ARG A 6 57.13 -41.44 1.16
N GLN A 7 57.08 -42.45 0.33
CA GLN A 7 56.03 -43.47 0.19
C GLN A 7 56.01 -44.38 1.42
N LEU A 8 54.83 -44.81 1.79
CA LEU A 8 54.50 -46.10 2.46
C LEU A 8 53.00 -46.25 2.38
N SER A 9 52.54 -47.14 1.57
CA SER A 9 52.23 -48.57 1.77
C SER A 9 50.75 -48.82 1.95
N LEU A 10 50.20 -49.51 0.97
CA LEU A 10 48.85 -50.11 0.96
C LEU A 10 48.70 -51.12 2.12
N ASP A 11 47.63 -51.06 2.83
CA ASP A 11 47.04 -52.23 3.47
C ASP A 11 45.53 -52.23 3.25
N ARG A 12 45.08 -53.35 2.75
CA ARG A 12 43.73 -53.77 2.45
C ARG A 12 42.97 -53.99 3.77
N LEU A 13 41.78 -53.45 3.82
CA LEU A 13 40.74 -54.07 4.64
C LEU A 13 39.37 -53.93 3.96
N CYS A 14 38.86 -55.08 3.65
CA CYS A 14 37.55 -55.39 3.15
C CYS A 14 36.49 -54.95 4.17
N MET A 15 35.66 -54.03 3.82
CA MET A 15 34.42 -53.73 4.59
C MET A 15 33.20 -53.80 3.72
N SER A 16 32.32 -54.63 4.13
CA SER A 16 31.12 -55.19 3.57
C SER A 16 30.15 -54.18 2.94
N SER A 17 29.54 -54.68 1.87
CA SER A 17 28.51 -54.04 0.99
C SER A 17 27.18 -53.65 1.66
N GLY A 18 27.11 -53.54 2.98
CA GLY A 18 25.87 -53.21 3.71
C GLY A 18 25.68 -51.74 4.09
N ALA A 19 26.76 -50.93 4.06
CA ALA A 19 26.69 -49.54 4.54
C ALA A 19 26.33 -48.50 3.45
N LEU A 20 26.40 -48.87 2.18
CA LEU A 20 26.05 -47.99 1.06
C LEU A 20 24.56 -47.92 0.71
N LEU A 21 23.75 -48.92 1.17
CA LEU A 21 22.29 -48.91 0.95
C LEU A 21 21.51 -48.08 1.98
N LEU A 22 22.07 -47.83 3.16
CA LEU A 22 21.42 -47.00 4.19
C LEU A 22 21.70 -45.48 3.99
N ALA A 23 22.80 -45.10 3.34
CA ALA A 23 23.08 -43.70 3.01
C ALA A 23 22.27 -43.19 1.82
N ALA A 24 21.86 -44.06 0.88
CA ALA A 24 21.03 -43.71 -0.26
C ALA A 24 19.53 -43.51 0.14
N MET A 25 19.09 -44.12 1.23
CA MET A 25 17.69 -44.03 1.71
C MET A 25 17.46 -42.78 2.59
N ALA A 26 18.50 -42.17 3.15
CA ALA A 26 18.40 -40.96 3.95
C ALA A 26 18.37 -39.65 3.12
N ILE A 27 18.76 -39.70 1.85
CA ILE A 27 18.77 -38.52 0.96
C ILE A 27 17.41 -38.34 0.24
N LEU A 28 16.51 -39.34 0.29
CA LEU A 28 15.21 -39.26 -0.39
C LEU A 28 14.09 -38.63 0.47
N ILE A 29 14.37 -38.20 1.71
CA ILE A 29 13.34 -37.68 2.63
C ILE A 29 13.45 -36.16 2.84
N LEU A 30 14.42 -35.50 2.25
CA LEU A 30 14.56 -34.03 2.28
C LEU A 30 14.30 -33.38 0.92
N GLN A 31 13.21 -33.77 0.27
CA GLN A 31 12.63 -32.88 -0.73
C GLN A 31 12.00 -31.71 0.02
N PRO A 32 12.34 -30.44 -0.28
CA PRO A 32 11.59 -29.33 0.24
C PRO A 32 10.15 -29.51 -0.26
N LYS A 33 9.23 -29.81 0.65
CA LYS A 33 7.80 -29.75 0.36
C LYS A 33 7.55 -28.39 -0.26
N GLY A 34 7.16 -28.39 -1.52
CA GLY A 34 6.82 -27.18 -2.24
C GLY A 34 5.95 -26.33 -1.33
N LEU A 35 6.26 -25.05 -1.24
CA LEU A 35 5.39 -24.06 -0.61
C LEU A 35 4.03 -24.17 -1.32
N SER A 36 3.15 -24.97 -0.72
CA SER A 36 1.78 -25.06 -1.19
C SER A 36 1.16 -23.68 -1.02
N ALA A 37 0.39 -23.26 -2.00
CA ALA A 37 -0.36 -22.00 -2.06
C ALA A 37 -1.39 -21.82 -0.91
N GLN A 38 -1.26 -22.56 0.18
CA GLN A 38 -2.13 -22.54 1.37
C GLN A 38 -1.76 -21.47 2.41
N ALA A 39 -0.69 -20.70 2.20
CA ALA A 39 -0.32 -19.63 3.13
C ALA A 39 -1.15 -18.34 2.96
N LEU A 40 -2.16 -18.31 2.09
CA LEU A 40 -3.00 -17.13 1.86
C LEU A 40 -4.22 -17.00 2.80
N SER A 41 -4.42 -17.91 3.74
CA SER A 41 -5.55 -17.85 4.70
C SER A 41 -5.22 -17.17 6.04
N SER A 42 -3.99 -16.86 6.31
CA SER A 42 -3.60 -16.05 7.48
C SER A 42 -3.30 -14.63 7.02
N GLY A 43 -4.32 -13.79 6.98
CA GLY A 43 -4.32 -12.33 6.90
C GLY A 43 -3.00 -11.60 6.58
N ALA A 44 -2.38 -11.91 5.44
CA ALA A 44 -1.23 -11.15 4.97
C ALA A 44 -1.73 -9.80 4.44
N TYR A 45 -1.59 -8.76 5.24
CA TYR A 45 -1.92 -7.39 4.87
C TYR A 45 -0.80 -6.81 4.02
N PHE A 46 -0.78 -7.13 2.75
CA PHE A 46 0.10 -6.51 1.77
C PHE A 46 -0.71 -6.13 0.53
N ILE A 47 -0.33 -5.05 -0.12
CA ILE A 47 -0.92 -4.65 -1.40
C ILE A 47 -0.46 -5.68 -2.45
N PRO A 48 -1.38 -6.48 -3.03
CA PRO A 48 -0.99 -7.43 -4.06
C PRO A 48 -0.44 -6.69 -5.27
N GLY A 49 0.65 -7.20 -5.83
CA GLY A 49 1.31 -6.63 -7.01
C GLY A 49 2.55 -5.79 -6.70
N ASP A 50 3.29 -5.51 -7.77
CA ASP A 50 4.51 -4.71 -7.78
C ASP A 50 4.23 -3.37 -8.48
N ALA A 51 4.30 -2.27 -7.74
CA ALA A 51 4.07 -0.93 -8.27
C ALA A 51 5.05 -0.55 -9.39
N LYS A 52 6.30 -1.01 -9.33
CA LYS A 52 7.30 -0.77 -10.40
C LYS A 52 6.93 -1.50 -11.69
N ALA A 53 6.52 -2.76 -11.61
CA ALA A 53 5.97 -3.50 -12.74
C ALA A 53 4.64 -2.88 -13.22
N GLY A 54 3.87 -2.28 -12.31
CA GLY A 54 2.65 -1.55 -12.62
C GLY A 54 2.87 -0.32 -13.50
N ILE A 55 3.97 0.41 -13.29
CA ILE A 55 4.38 1.49 -14.20
C ILE A 55 4.56 0.94 -15.62
N GLN A 56 5.29 -0.17 -15.77
CA GLN A 56 5.49 -0.79 -17.08
C GLN A 56 4.16 -1.21 -17.70
N THR A 57 3.29 -1.84 -16.92
CA THR A 57 1.93 -2.21 -17.36
C THR A 57 1.13 -1.00 -17.84
N PHE A 58 1.17 0.13 -17.11
CA PHE A 58 0.50 1.37 -17.45
C PHE A 58 0.92 1.91 -18.83
N PHE A 59 2.22 1.90 -19.12
CA PHE A 59 2.73 2.33 -20.42
C PHE A 59 2.46 1.29 -21.53
N GLN A 60 2.73 0.02 -21.29
CA GLN A 60 2.58 -1.06 -22.29
C GLN A 60 1.12 -1.28 -22.68
N LYS A 61 0.18 -1.15 -21.76
CA LYS A 61 -1.26 -1.26 -22.03
C LYS A 61 -1.87 0.02 -22.61
N GLY A 62 -1.05 1.06 -22.81
CA GLY A 62 -1.46 2.28 -23.50
C GLY A 62 -2.22 3.29 -22.66
N CYS A 63 -2.36 3.09 -21.33
CA CYS A 63 -3.05 4.03 -20.43
C CYS A 63 -2.44 5.45 -20.51
N ALA A 64 -1.10 5.52 -20.61
CA ALA A 64 -0.34 6.76 -20.73
C ALA A 64 -0.60 7.56 -22.01
N LYS A 65 -1.28 6.99 -23.01
CA LYS A 65 -1.66 7.74 -24.23
C LYS A 65 -2.72 8.82 -23.92
N CYS A 66 -3.59 8.54 -22.95
CA CYS A 66 -4.68 9.42 -22.57
C CYS A 66 -4.51 10.02 -21.17
N HIS A 67 -4.08 9.20 -20.19
CA HIS A 67 -3.91 9.59 -18.79
C HIS A 67 -2.49 10.04 -18.49
N SER A 68 -2.36 11.07 -17.64
CA SER A 68 -1.11 11.41 -16.98
C SER A 68 -1.06 10.83 -15.54
N VAL A 69 0.14 10.81 -15.00
CA VAL A 69 0.43 10.55 -13.58
C VAL A 69 1.42 11.62 -13.13
N LEU A 70 1.04 12.46 -12.16
CA LEU A 70 1.83 13.62 -11.70
C LEU A 70 2.25 14.57 -12.84
N GLY A 71 1.39 14.69 -13.86
CA GLY A 71 1.62 15.54 -15.03
C GLY A 71 2.39 14.87 -16.18
N GLU A 72 2.94 13.68 -15.98
CA GLU A 72 3.65 12.90 -16.99
C GLU A 72 2.70 11.95 -17.73
N GLY A 73 2.61 12.05 -19.06
CA GLY A 73 1.75 11.24 -19.91
C GLY A 73 0.75 12.04 -20.72
N GLY A 74 -0.34 11.39 -21.16
CA GLY A 74 -1.41 12.00 -21.96
C GLY A 74 -2.23 13.00 -21.14
N ARG A 75 -2.86 13.95 -21.85
CA ARG A 75 -3.65 15.04 -21.23
C ARG A 75 -5.10 15.06 -21.74
N THR A 76 -5.53 14.02 -22.44
CA THR A 76 -6.90 13.91 -22.96
C THR A 76 -7.86 13.26 -21.95
N ALA A 77 -7.31 12.74 -20.85
CA ALA A 77 -8.02 12.15 -19.72
C ALA A 77 -7.44 12.66 -18.38
N PRO A 78 -8.16 12.49 -17.26
CA PRO A 78 -7.68 12.97 -15.96
C PRO A 78 -6.34 12.39 -15.55
N ASP A 79 -5.56 13.18 -14.80
CA ASP A 79 -4.35 12.72 -14.10
C ASP A 79 -4.75 11.75 -12.98
N LEU A 80 -4.23 10.52 -13.05
CA LEU A 80 -4.64 9.44 -12.14
C LEU A 80 -4.06 9.58 -10.72
N ALA A 81 -2.99 10.35 -10.55
CA ALA A 81 -2.49 10.69 -9.22
C ALA A 81 -3.34 11.77 -8.54
N ARG A 82 -4.00 12.62 -9.34
CA ARG A 82 -4.74 13.80 -8.88
C ARG A 82 -6.25 13.65 -8.99
N ALA A 83 -6.75 12.54 -9.52
CA ALA A 83 -8.18 12.32 -9.72
C ALA A 83 -8.95 12.57 -8.41
N PRO A 84 -9.99 13.43 -8.43
CA PRO A 84 -10.80 13.68 -7.25
C PRO A 84 -11.52 12.40 -6.81
N GLY A 85 -11.64 12.21 -5.51
CA GLY A 85 -12.35 11.08 -4.91
C GLY A 85 -11.50 10.32 -3.90
N SER A 86 -12.19 9.66 -2.98
CA SER A 86 -11.61 8.94 -1.86
C SER A 86 -11.27 7.48 -2.18
N HIS A 87 -10.90 7.16 -3.42
CA HIS A 87 -10.61 5.78 -3.82
C HIS A 87 -9.36 5.24 -3.13
N LEU A 88 -9.48 4.99 -1.84
CA LEU A 88 -8.38 4.59 -0.98
C LEU A 88 -8.24 3.07 -0.87
N SER A 89 -9.30 2.34 -1.26
CA SER A 89 -9.29 0.88 -1.23
C SER A 89 -9.24 0.26 -2.62
N ALA A 90 -8.89 -1.02 -2.65
CA ALA A 90 -8.87 -1.79 -3.90
C ALA A 90 -10.25 -1.90 -4.53
N ALA A 91 -11.30 -2.10 -3.74
CA ALA A 91 -12.65 -2.23 -4.25
C ALA A 91 -13.21 -0.89 -4.75
N GLU A 92 -12.88 0.23 -4.09
CA GLU A 92 -13.21 1.56 -4.62
C GLU A 92 -12.50 1.83 -5.96
N LEU A 93 -11.27 1.34 -6.14
CA LEU A 93 -10.57 1.45 -7.42
C LEU A 93 -11.24 0.59 -8.50
N VAL A 94 -11.74 -0.62 -8.16
CA VAL A 94 -12.57 -1.43 -9.08
C VAL A 94 -13.83 -0.67 -9.48
N ALA A 95 -14.55 -0.09 -8.52
CA ALA A 95 -15.74 0.69 -8.77
C ALA A 95 -15.45 1.91 -9.66
N ALA A 96 -14.37 2.62 -9.40
CA ALA A 96 -13.94 3.77 -10.20
C ALA A 96 -13.61 3.37 -11.64
N MET A 97 -12.86 2.29 -11.83
CA MET A 97 -12.57 1.77 -13.19
C MET A 97 -13.82 1.38 -13.92
N TRP A 98 -14.75 0.67 -13.27
CA TRP A 98 -16.03 0.28 -13.83
C TRP A 98 -16.89 1.49 -14.24
N ASN A 99 -17.06 2.44 -13.31
CA ASN A 99 -17.88 3.63 -13.54
C ASN A 99 -17.36 4.48 -14.71
N HIS A 100 -16.04 4.44 -14.92
CA HIS A 100 -15.36 5.23 -15.94
C HIS A 100 -15.10 4.45 -17.24
N ALA A 101 -15.33 3.15 -17.25
CA ALA A 101 -15.03 2.28 -18.39
C ALA A 101 -15.78 2.64 -19.69
N PRO A 102 -17.10 2.93 -19.71
CA PRO A 102 -17.80 3.27 -20.94
C PRO A 102 -17.20 4.43 -21.73
N PRO A 103 -16.95 5.62 -21.14
CA PRO A 103 -16.28 6.70 -21.87
C PRO A 103 -14.86 6.34 -22.32
N MET A 104 -14.13 5.51 -21.58
CA MET A 104 -12.81 5.02 -22.03
C MET A 104 -12.95 4.12 -23.26
N TRP A 105 -13.86 3.14 -23.24
CA TRP A 105 -14.06 2.25 -24.39
C TRP A 105 -14.59 2.98 -25.61
N GLU A 106 -15.50 3.93 -25.43
CA GLU A 106 -15.99 4.76 -26.53
C GLU A 106 -14.86 5.60 -27.15
N LYS A 107 -14.01 6.20 -26.31
CA LYS A 107 -12.83 6.94 -26.80
C LYS A 107 -11.86 6.02 -27.54
N MET A 108 -11.60 4.83 -27.02
CA MET A 108 -10.76 3.83 -27.68
C MET A 108 -11.36 3.41 -29.04
N ARG A 109 -12.68 3.22 -29.11
CA ARG A 109 -13.39 2.90 -30.35
C ARG A 109 -13.23 4.01 -31.39
N LEU A 110 -13.39 5.26 -31.00
CA LEU A 110 -13.22 6.42 -31.88
C LEU A 110 -11.77 6.55 -32.40
N GLU A 111 -10.80 6.20 -31.59
CA GLU A 111 -9.38 6.22 -31.94
C GLU A 111 -8.90 4.91 -32.58
N GLN A 112 -9.79 3.96 -32.82
CA GLN A 112 -9.48 2.62 -33.38
C GLN A 112 -8.45 1.85 -32.54
N VAL A 113 -8.45 2.03 -31.22
CA VAL A 113 -7.60 1.33 -30.25
C VAL A 113 -8.40 0.23 -29.58
N ALA A 114 -7.96 -1.02 -29.69
CA ALA A 114 -8.61 -2.11 -28.98
C ALA A 114 -8.39 -1.99 -27.46
N PRO A 115 -9.42 -2.22 -26.62
CA PRO A 115 -9.26 -2.27 -25.18
C PRO A 115 -8.19 -3.30 -24.77
N PRO A 116 -7.18 -2.92 -23.97
CA PRO A 116 -6.14 -3.85 -23.57
C PRO A 116 -6.72 -4.93 -22.66
N ARG A 117 -6.23 -6.17 -22.82
CA ARG A 117 -6.56 -7.27 -21.90
C ARG A 117 -5.52 -7.39 -20.81
N PHE A 118 -5.95 -7.78 -19.62
CA PHE A 118 -5.10 -7.98 -18.45
C PHE A 118 -5.20 -9.43 -17.95
N ASN A 119 -4.09 -9.99 -17.52
CA ASN A 119 -4.10 -11.09 -16.58
C ASN A 119 -4.14 -10.55 -15.13
N GLN A 120 -4.31 -11.45 -14.15
CA GLN A 120 -4.44 -11.04 -12.75
C GLN A 120 -3.16 -10.38 -12.19
N THR A 121 -1.98 -10.81 -12.62
CA THR A 121 -0.70 -10.23 -12.20
C THR A 121 -0.54 -8.80 -12.73
N GLU A 122 -0.85 -8.58 -14.00
CA GLU A 122 -0.83 -7.25 -14.60
C GLU A 122 -1.82 -6.30 -13.93
N MET A 123 -3.03 -6.79 -13.62
CA MET A 123 -4.03 -6.00 -12.91
C MET A 123 -3.59 -5.68 -11.48
N ALA A 124 -3.03 -6.65 -10.77
CA ALA A 124 -2.48 -6.44 -9.43
C ALA A 124 -1.36 -5.39 -9.43
N ASN A 125 -0.42 -5.49 -10.37
CA ASN A 125 0.67 -4.53 -10.54
C ASN A 125 0.15 -3.13 -10.86
N LEU A 126 -0.82 -3.02 -11.78
CA LEU A 126 -1.45 -1.75 -12.12
C LEU A 126 -2.12 -1.12 -10.90
N PHE A 127 -2.85 -1.90 -10.11
CA PHE A 127 -3.51 -1.42 -8.89
C PHE A 127 -2.51 -0.98 -7.84
N ALA A 128 -1.43 -1.74 -7.61
CA ALA A 128 -0.35 -1.34 -6.71
C ALA A 128 0.30 -0.03 -7.15
N PHE A 129 0.51 0.17 -8.44
CA PHE A 129 1.01 1.43 -8.99
C PHE A 129 0.03 2.58 -8.77
N LEU A 130 -1.23 2.44 -9.20
CA LEU A 130 -2.24 3.48 -9.05
C LEU A 130 -2.50 3.85 -7.59
N TYR A 131 -2.43 2.87 -6.68
CA TYR A 131 -2.51 3.12 -5.25
C TYR A 131 -1.29 3.91 -4.74
N SER A 132 -0.09 3.52 -5.15
CA SER A 132 1.15 4.16 -4.70
C SER A 132 1.26 5.62 -5.17
N VAL A 133 0.91 5.91 -6.42
CA VAL A 133 1.00 7.29 -6.94
C VAL A 133 0.02 8.25 -6.28
N ARG A 134 -1.12 7.76 -5.82
CA ARG A 134 -2.10 8.55 -5.07
C ARG A 134 -1.65 8.88 -3.64
N SER A 135 -0.70 8.12 -3.11
CA SER A 135 -0.09 8.37 -1.81
C SER A 135 1.15 9.25 -1.88
N MET A 136 1.58 9.63 -3.10
CA MET A 136 2.67 10.59 -3.29
C MET A 136 2.16 12.01 -3.06
N ASP A 137 3.02 12.82 -2.44
CA ASP A 137 2.79 14.26 -2.34
C ASP A 137 2.86 14.89 -3.73
N GLU A 138 2.04 15.91 -3.96
CA GLU A 138 2.25 16.82 -5.06
C GLU A 138 3.60 17.52 -4.89
N PRO A 139 4.24 17.98 -6.00
CA PRO A 139 5.42 18.81 -5.87
C PRO A 139 5.12 20.01 -4.99
N GLY A 140 5.76 20.10 -3.83
CA GLY A 140 5.59 21.24 -2.93
C GLY A 140 6.19 22.52 -3.52
N ASN A 141 5.78 23.66 -2.97
CA ASN A 141 6.27 24.98 -3.33
C ASN A 141 7.51 25.32 -2.50
N PRO A 142 8.73 25.44 -3.09
CA PRO A 142 9.94 25.71 -2.34
C PRO A 142 9.97 27.11 -1.71
N ASP A 143 9.33 28.12 -2.32
CA ASP A 143 9.27 29.47 -1.74
C ASP A 143 8.38 29.48 -0.50
N ARG A 144 7.25 28.79 -0.54
CA ARG A 144 6.39 28.57 0.63
C ARG A 144 7.14 27.79 1.71
N GLY A 145 7.85 26.73 1.34
CA GLY A 145 8.68 25.95 2.26
C GLY A 145 9.72 26.77 2.99
N ARG A 146 10.38 27.73 2.28
CA ARG A 146 11.31 28.68 2.89
C ARG A 146 10.62 29.59 3.90
N GLN A 147 9.44 30.12 3.57
CA GLN A 147 8.66 30.96 4.48
C GLN A 147 8.24 30.20 5.74
N LEU A 148 7.80 28.94 5.60
CA LEU A 148 7.39 28.08 6.69
C LEU A 148 8.47 27.88 7.75
N LEU A 149 9.76 27.81 7.37
CA LEU A 149 10.85 27.70 8.34
C LEU A 149 10.90 28.89 9.33
N SER A 150 10.58 30.10 8.84
CA SER A 150 10.50 31.30 9.68
C SER A 150 9.19 31.35 10.45
N GLU A 151 8.05 31.14 9.79
CA GLU A 151 6.72 31.18 10.38
C GLU A 151 6.55 30.16 11.52
N LYS A 152 7.05 28.93 11.30
CA LYS A 152 7.04 27.85 12.28
C LYS A 152 8.19 27.93 13.29
N ARG A 153 9.00 29.02 13.24
CA ARG A 153 10.13 29.30 14.15
C ARG A 153 11.27 28.26 14.12
N CYS A 154 11.37 27.47 13.06
CA CYS A 154 12.42 26.46 12.95
C CYS A 154 13.82 27.11 12.99
N LEU A 155 13.98 28.27 12.32
CA LEU A 155 15.25 29.01 12.24
C LEU A 155 15.69 29.65 13.57
N ASN A 156 14.84 29.70 14.58
CA ASN A 156 15.23 30.18 15.91
C ASN A 156 16.16 29.16 16.63
N CYS A 157 16.10 27.90 16.25
CA CYS A 157 16.91 26.83 16.82
C CYS A 157 17.81 26.15 15.79
N HIS A 158 17.36 25.99 14.56
CA HIS A 158 18.07 25.31 13.47
C HIS A 158 18.66 26.31 12.48
N ALA A 159 19.84 25.99 11.95
CA ALA A 159 20.36 26.65 10.77
C ALA A 159 19.93 25.93 9.49
N VAL A 160 19.94 26.66 8.36
CA VAL A 160 19.83 26.14 7.00
C VAL A 160 20.97 26.76 6.20
N ALA A 161 21.88 25.93 5.69
CA ALA A 161 23.10 26.36 5.01
C ALA A 161 23.92 27.39 5.84
N GLY A 162 24.03 27.16 7.13
CA GLY A 162 24.77 28.00 8.07
C GLY A 162 24.02 29.23 8.57
N ALA A 163 22.86 29.57 7.99
CA ALA A 163 22.05 30.72 8.41
C ALA A 163 20.93 30.28 9.37
N GLY A 164 20.83 30.88 10.55
CA GLY A 164 19.80 30.60 11.55
C GLY A 164 20.38 30.27 12.93
N GLY A 165 19.57 29.60 13.76
CA GLY A 165 19.92 29.19 15.11
C GLY A 165 20.96 28.08 15.15
N ARG A 166 21.63 27.96 16.33
CA ARG A 166 22.68 26.96 16.56
C ARG A 166 22.35 26.03 17.74
N VAL A 167 21.13 26.05 18.21
CA VAL A 167 20.65 25.18 19.31
C VAL A 167 20.39 23.77 18.78
N GLY A 168 19.80 23.68 17.60
CA GLY A 168 19.60 22.44 16.86
C GLY A 168 20.61 22.26 15.72
N PRO A 169 20.71 21.07 15.14
CA PRO A 169 21.58 20.82 13.99
C PRO A 169 21.16 21.65 12.78
N ASP A 170 22.14 21.98 11.93
CA ASP A 170 21.84 22.56 10.61
C ASP A 170 21.09 21.53 9.75
N LEU A 171 19.92 21.92 9.25
CA LEU A 171 19.04 21.01 8.50
C LEU A 171 19.65 20.55 7.18
N THR A 172 20.63 21.28 6.63
CA THR A 172 21.35 20.87 5.40
C THR A 172 22.39 19.78 5.63
N THR A 173 22.85 19.61 6.87
CA THR A 173 23.81 18.53 7.20
C THR A 173 23.16 17.19 7.42
N TRP A 174 21.84 17.15 7.45
CA TRP A 174 21.07 15.97 7.72
C TRP A 174 20.75 15.20 6.43
N ALA A 175 21.38 14.03 6.24
CA ALA A 175 21.29 13.24 5.00
C ALA A 175 19.85 12.80 4.64
N SER A 176 18.97 12.74 5.63
CA SER A 176 17.60 12.19 5.48
C SER A 176 16.56 13.24 5.08
N TYR A 177 16.89 14.53 5.04
CA TYR A 177 15.90 15.59 4.83
C TYR A 177 15.18 15.55 3.48
N ARG A 178 15.71 14.81 2.50
CA ARG A 178 15.13 14.66 1.17
C ARG A 178 14.12 13.52 1.04
N ASN A 179 14.03 12.68 2.08
CA ASN A 179 13.17 11.50 2.07
C ASN A 179 12.04 11.67 3.09
N PRO A 180 10.74 11.61 2.68
CA PRO A 180 9.61 11.81 3.57
C PRO A 180 9.60 10.86 4.77
N ILE A 181 9.91 9.59 4.56
CA ILE A 181 9.90 8.57 5.62
C ILE A 181 11.01 8.83 6.64
N SER A 182 12.21 9.15 6.16
CA SER A 182 13.32 9.51 7.03
C SER A 182 13.04 10.81 7.80
N TRP A 183 12.33 11.75 7.18
CA TRP A 183 11.84 12.94 7.85
C TRP A 183 10.90 12.57 9.00
N VAL A 184 9.85 11.79 8.73
CA VAL A 184 8.89 11.34 9.76
C VAL A 184 9.60 10.67 10.93
N GLN A 185 10.51 9.75 10.62
CA GLN A 185 11.28 9.01 11.64
C GLN A 185 12.11 9.94 12.54
N ALA A 186 12.83 10.87 11.92
CA ALA A 186 13.68 11.77 12.68
C ALA A 186 12.86 12.79 13.47
N MET A 187 11.78 13.31 12.89
CA MET A 187 10.84 14.19 13.60
C MET A 187 10.27 13.49 14.84
N TRP A 188 9.82 12.25 14.72
CA TRP A 188 9.31 11.48 15.85
C TRP A 188 10.36 11.27 16.94
N ASN A 189 11.57 10.87 16.57
CA ASN A 189 12.61 10.58 17.54
C ASN A 189 13.18 11.84 18.22
N HIS A 190 13.25 12.95 17.49
CA HIS A 190 13.87 14.19 17.94
C HIS A 190 12.89 15.18 18.61
N ALA A 191 11.66 15.14 18.25
CA ALA A 191 10.64 16.11 18.64
C ALA A 191 10.47 16.29 20.17
N PRO A 192 10.63 15.28 21.05
CA PRO A 192 10.54 15.51 22.48
C PRO A 192 11.59 16.50 23.03
N ALA A 193 12.82 16.47 22.52
CA ALA A 193 13.83 17.46 22.88
C ALA A 193 13.43 18.87 22.44
N MET A 194 12.85 18.99 21.23
CA MET A 194 12.29 20.27 20.76
C MET A 194 11.12 20.73 21.63
N GLN A 195 10.20 19.82 22.00
CA GLN A 195 9.07 20.16 22.86
C GLN A 195 9.52 20.72 24.22
N THR A 196 10.51 20.10 24.84
CA THR A 196 11.08 20.59 26.11
C THR A 196 11.62 22.02 25.97
N LEU A 197 12.49 22.26 24.99
CA LEU A 197 13.07 23.58 24.76
C LEU A 197 12.04 24.66 24.38
N MET A 198 11.00 24.28 23.64
CA MET A 198 9.90 25.21 23.29
C MET A 198 9.06 25.55 24.51
N SER A 199 8.76 24.56 25.36
CA SER A 199 8.01 24.77 26.60
C SER A 199 8.77 25.70 27.56
N GLU A 200 10.08 25.51 27.71
CA GLU A 200 10.94 26.37 28.54
C GLU A 200 10.96 27.84 28.05
N ARG A 201 10.74 28.05 26.77
CA ARG A 201 10.65 29.39 26.15
C ARG A 201 9.23 29.95 26.05
N GLY A 202 8.24 29.23 26.54
CA GLY A 202 6.83 29.61 26.44
C GLY A 202 6.30 29.60 25.00
N TRP A 203 6.92 28.83 24.11
CA TRP A 203 6.48 28.74 22.71
C TRP A 203 5.51 27.60 22.50
N SER A 204 4.43 27.87 21.74
CA SER A 204 3.49 26.85 21.31
C SER A 204 4.12 25.89 20.30
N TRP A 205 3.65 24.64 20.29
CA TRP A 205 4.03 23.65 19.30
C TRP A 205 3.56 24.07 17.90
N PRO A 206 4.44 24.09 16.89
CA PRO A 206 4.07 24.48 15.55
C PRO A 206 3.26 23.38 14.87
N GLU A 207 2.12 23.74 14.30
CA GLU A 207 1.26 22.83 13.54
C GLU A 207 1.58 22.87 12.05
N PHE A 208 1.56 21.73 11.39
CA PHE A 208 1.58 21.60 9.94
C PHE A 208 0.17 21.40 9.39
N ARG A 209 -0.17 22.07 8.29
CA ARG A 209 -1.48 22.02 7.65
C ARG A 209 -1.31 21.75 6.16
N GLY A 210 -2.26 21.01 5.57
CA GLY A 210 -2.25 20.71 4.14
C GLY A 210 -0.91 20.18 3.67
N ASP A 211 -0.29 20.89 2.75
CA ASP A 211 0.96 20.50 2.10
C ASP A 211 2.22 21.15 2.71
N ASP A 212 2.11 21.78 3.89
CA ASP A 212 3.25 22.43 4.57
C ASP A 212 4.51 21.56 4.61
N VAL A 213 4.38 20.26 4.86
CA VAL A 213 5.53 19.33 4.90
C VAL A 213 6.09 19.10 3.49
N ALA A 214 5.24 18.97 2.48
CA ALA A 214 5.67 18.84 1.08
C ALA A 214 6.42 20.10 0.62
N ASP A 215 5.93 21.29 0.99
CA ASP A 215 6.56 22.59 0.69
C ASP A 215 7.94 22.70 1.36
N LEU A 216 8.02 22.37 2.66
CA LEU A 216 9.30 22.34 3.38
C LEU A 216 10.30 21.40 2.71
N MET A 217 9.87 20.20 2.35
CA MET A 217 10.72 19.25 1.66
C MET A 217 11.13 19.73 0.26
N ALA A 218 10.23 20.41 -0.47
CA ALA A 218 10.54 21.00 -1.75
C ALA A 218 11.67 22.03 -1.61
N TYR A 219 11.58 22.92 -0.62
CA TYR A 219 12.65 23.87 -0.35
C TYR A 219 13.96 23.19 0.04
N LEU A 220 13.94 22.26 0.99
CA LEU A 220 15.16 21.57 1.44
C LEU A 220 15.84 20.78 0.31
N ARG A 221 15.09 20.34 -0.70
CA ARG A 221 15.63 19.69 -1.90
C ARG A 221 16.35 20.64 -2.84
N THR A 222 16.09 21.95 -2.80
CA THR A 222 16.84 22.97 -3.57
C THR A 222 18.24 23.21 -3.02
N LEU A 223 18.47 22.85 -1.75
CA LEU A 223 19.75 23.06 -1.08
C LEU A 223 20.80 22.04 -1.54
N PRO A 224 22.10 22.35 -1.44
CA PRO A 224 23.16 21.42 -1.81
C PRO A 224 23.01 20.07 -1.07
N PRO A 225 23.35 18.94 -1.71
CA PRO A 225 23.31 17.65 -1.05
C PRO A 225 24.31 17.60 0.09
N SER A 226 23.86 17.05 1.24
CA SER A 226 24.78 16.75 2.35
C SER A 226 25.86 15.78 1.90
N PRO A 227 27.13 16.02 2.24
CA PRO A 227 28.23 15.09 1.97
C PRO A 227 28.09 13.77 2.73
N LYS A 228 27.23 13.69 3.74
CA LYS A 228 27.00 12.50 4.57
C LYS A 228 25.95 11.57 3.96
N GLY A 229 26.36 10.80 2.96
CA GLY A 229 25.69 9.55 2.56
C GLY A 229 24.34 9.67 1.84
N ARG A 230 24.08 8.70 0.97
CA ARG A 230 22.76 8.45 0.35
C ARG A 230 21.96 7.54 1.28
N VAL A 231 20.77 7.96 1.67
CA VAL A 231 19.84 7.08 2.37
C VAL A 231 19.16 6.19 1.35
N TYR A 232 19.52 4.91 1.34
CA TYR A 232 18.80 3.91 0.58
C TYR A 232 17.69 3.34 1.45
N LEU A 233 16.43 3.58 1.09
CA LEU A 233 15.32 2.86 1.68
C LEU A 233 15.22 1.48 1.04
N ARG A 234 15.25 0.44 1.88
CA ARG A 234 14.86 -0.89 1.44
C ARG A 234 13.34 -0.89 1.20
N PRO A 235 12.82 -1.77 0.33
CA PRO A 235 11.37 -1.95 0.21
C PRO A 235 10.75 -2.14 1.58
N ALA A 236 9.67 -1.41 1.84
CA ALA A 236 8.95 -1.50 3.10
C ALA A 236 8.13 -2.79 3.15
N ASP A 237 8.00 -3.35 4.36
CA ASP A 237 7.29 -4.59 4.62
C ASP A 237 6.12 -4.33 5.57
N SER A 238 4.89 -4.41 5.04
CA SER A 238 3.68 -4.16 5.81
C SER A 238 3.41 -5.23 6.88
N GLN A 239 3.90 -6.46 6.73
CA GLN A 239 3.78 -7.51 7.76
C GLN A 239 4.71 -7.21 8.94
N ALA A 240 5.95 -6.82 8.66
CA ALA A 240 6.87 -6.32 9.69
C ALA A 240 6.28 -5.09 10.39
N GLY A 241 5.67 -4.18 9.65
CA GLY A 241 4.97 -3.02 10.17
C GLY A 241 3.82 -3.38 11.13
N ARG A 242 3.02 -4.40 10.80
CA ARG A 242 1.98 -4.93 11.69
C ARG A 242 2.56 -5.49 13.00
N GLN A 243 3.66 -6.20 12.92
CA GLN A 243 4.35 -6.70 14.12
C GLN A 243 4.89 -5.53 14.96
N LEU A 244 5.52 -4.53 14.32
CA LEU A 244 6.00 -3.32 14.98
C LEU A 244 4.87 -2.54 15.65
N PHE A 245 3.71 -2.40 15.02
CA PHE A 245 2.54 -1.73 15.58
C PHE A 245 2.13 -2.34 16.92
N ARG A 246 2.21 -3.66 17.06
CA ARG A 246 1.96 -4.37 18.31
C ARG A 246 3.13 -4.26 19.30
N GLN A 247 4.34 -4.54 18.85
CA GLN A 247 5.54 -4.58 19.71
C GLN A 247 5.91 -3.20 20.27
N LYS A 248 5.71 -2.15 19.46
CA LYS A 248 5.95 -0.76 19.88
C LYS A 248 4.78 -0.15 20.68
N GLY A 249 3.73 -0.94 20.94
CA GLY A 249 2.62 -0.57 21.83
C GLY A 249 1.54 0.33 21.21
N CYS A 250 1.55 0.59 19.89
CA CYS A 250 0.54 1.44 19.25
C CYS A 250 -0.88 0.91 19.44
N ILE A 251 -1.04 -0.44 19.40
CA ILE A 251 -2.32 -1.14 19.57
C ILE A 251 -2.93 -0.97 20.97
N THR A 252 -2.16 -0.57 21.98
CA THR A 252 -2.69 -0.33 23.32
C THR A 252 -3.61 0.88 23.40
N CYS A 253 -3.53 1.78 22.42
CA CYS A 253 -4.37 2.96 22.30
C CYS A 253 -5.19 2.95 21.00
N HIS A 254 -4.55 2.69 19.86
CA HIS A 254 -5.17 2.73 18.55
C HIS A 254 -5.65 1.34 18.11
N PRO A 255 -6.97 1.10 17.99
CA PRO A 255 -7.47 -0.09 17.32
C PRO A 255 -7.18 -0.04 15.81
N VAL A 256 -7.13 -1.22 15.22
CA VAL A 256 -7.14 -1.42 13.78
C VAL A 256 -8.19 -2.51 13.51
N ARG A 257 -9.19 -2.23 12.70
CA ARG A 257 -10.34 -3.11 12.43
C ARG A 257 -11.05 -3.60 13.69
N GLY A 258 -11.26 -2.68 14.63
CA GLY A 258 -11.91 -2.97 15.90
C GLY A 258 -11.06 -3.78 16.90
N GLY A 259 -9.86 -4.21 16.52
CA GLY A 259 -8.92 -4.90 17.43
C GLY A 259 -8.04 -3.90 18.17
N GLY A 260 -8.16 -3.81 19.49
CA GLY A 260 -7.40 -2.89 20.34
C GLY A 260 -8.24 -2.31 21.45
N SER A 261 -7.69 -1.37 22.23
CA SER A 261 -8.37 -0.85 23.44
C SER A 261 -9.44 0.20 23.19
N GLY A 262 -9.50 0.81 22.01
CA GLY A 262 -10.43 1.89 21.66
C GLY A 262 -10.23 3.21 22.42
N ARG A 263 -9.08 3.43 23.05
CA ARG A 263 -8.76 4.68 23.78
C ARG A 263 -8.39 5.82 22.83
N ALA A 264 -8.11 5.52 21.59
CA ALA A 264 -7.80 6.44 20.51
C ALA A 264 -8.55 6.00 19.23
N PRO A 265 -8.64 6.84 18.20
CA PRO A 265 -9.32 6.49 16.97
C PRO A 265 -8.80 5.20 16.31
N ASP A 266 -9.70 4.42 15.71
CA ASP A 266 -9.35 3.28 14.88
C ASP A 266 -8.67 3.76 13.61
N LEU A 267 -7.42 3.33 13.40
CA LEU A 267 -6.59 3.79 12.27
C LEU A 267 -6.99 3.17 10.93
N SER A 268 -7.82 2.14 10.92
CA SER A 268 -8.38 1.58 9.67
C SER A 268 -9.67 2.27 9.24
N ALA A 269 -10.43 2.82 10.22
CA ALA A 269 -11.76 3.38 9.98
C ALA A 269 -11.76 4.86 9.62
N HIS A 270 -10.68 5.59 9.90
CA HIS A 270 -10.64 7.03 9.75
C HIS A 270 -9.61 7.50 8.75
N ALA A 271 -9.93 8.64 8.17
CA ALA A 271 -9.16 9.34 7.17
C ALA A 271 -7.75 9.70 7.65
N LEU A 272 -6.87 8.71 7.70
CA LEU A 272 -5.45 9.01 7.65
C LEU A 272 -5.22 9.88 6.40
N PRO A 273 -4.35 10.87 6.45
CA PRO A 273 -4.06 11.72 5.31
C PRO A 273 -3.64 10.91 4.08
N ARG A 274 -3.95 11.43 2.90
CA ARG A 274 -3.74 10.72 1.65
C ARG A 274 -2.26 10.54 1.33
N THR A 275 -1.45 11.57 1.58
CA THR A 275 -0.05 11.60 1.19
C THR A 275 0.90 11.41 2.38
N LEU A 276 2.15 11.06 2.07
CA LEU A 276 3.18 10.89 3.10
C LEU A 276 3.49 12.20 3.84
N GLY A 277 3.51 13.34 3.14
CA GLY A 277 3.74 14.63 3.77
C GLY A 277 2.60 15.03 4.71
N GLN A 278 1.35 14.84 4.28
CA GLN A 278 0.18 15.08 5.12
C GLN A 278 0.15 14.13 6.33
N PHE A 279 0.55 12.85 6.15
CA PHE A 279 0.70 11.90 7.26
C PHE A 279 1.78 12.35 8.24
N ALA A 280 2.93 12.83 7.73
CA ALA A 280 3.99 13.38 8.56
C ALA A 280 3.51 14.58 9.39
N GLY A 281 2.77 15.47 8.77
CA GLY A 281 2.16 16.63 9.45
C GLY A 281 1.16 16.21 10.53
N LEU A 282 0.28 15.24 10.23
CA LEU A 282 -0.67 14.72 11.21
C LEU A 282 0.04 14.09 12.41
N LEU A 283 1.03 13.23 12.15
CA LEU A 283 1.79 12.56 13.21
C LEU A 283 2.51 13.58 14.10
N TRP A 284 3.11 14.61 13.50
CA TRP A 284 3.73 15.71 14.21
C TRP A 284 2.75 16.48 15.08
N ASN A 285 1.62 16.91 14.52
CA ASN A 285 0.61 17.69 15.23
C ASN A 285 0.01 16.89 16.41
N HIS A 286 -0.12 15.58 16.25
CA HIS A 286 -0.70 14.70 17.25
C HIS A 286 0.31 14.19 18.29
N ALA A 287 1.59 14.28 18.02
CA ALA A 287 2.66 13.72 18.86
C ALA A 287 2.64 14.21 20.32
N PRO A 288 2.45 15.52 20.64
CA PRO A 288 2.42 15.97 22.02
C PRO A 288 1.32 15.32 22.86
N SER A 289 0.11 15.14 22.32
CA SER A 289 -1.00 14.48 23.01
C SER A 289 -0.75 12.99 23.20
N MET A 290 -0.17 12.30 22.19
CA MET A 290 0.25 10.90 22.33
C MET A 290 1.29 10.74 23.43
N TRP A 291 2.31 11.60 23.49
CA TRP A 291 3.35 11.52 24.53
C TRP A 291 2.81 11.82 25.91
N ALA A 292 1.87 12.76 26.05
CA ALA A 292 1.18 13.02 27.31
C ALA A 292 0.41 11.78 27.79
N SER A 293 -0.34 11.15 26.88
CA SER A 293 -1.08 9.91 27.17
C SER A 293 -0.15 8.73 27.51
N MET A 294 0.97 8.58 26.80
CA MET A 294 1.97 7.57 27.10
C MET A 294 2.57 7.75 28.49
N ARG A 295 2.94 9.00 28.87
CA ARG A 295 3.43 9.30 30.22
C ARG A 295 2.40 8.98 31.31
N ALA A 296 1.16 9.39 31.10
CA ALA A 296 0.07 9.12 32.06
C ALA A 296 -0.19 7.62 32.27
N GLN A 297 0.09 6.80 31.26
CA GLN A 297 -0.11 5.36 31.28
C GLN A 297 1.20 4.57 31.52
N GLN A 298 2.29 5.27 31.83
CA GLN A 298 3.64 4.66 32.02
C GLN A 298 4.12 3.82 30.83
N VAL A 299 3.69 4.18 29.61
CA VAL A 299 4.12 3.54 28.36
C VAL A 299 5.38 4.22 27.86
N THR A 300 6.44 3.46 27.69
CA THR A 300 7.70 3.97 27.12
C THR A 300 7.50 4.39 25.69
N ARG A 301 7.92 5.61 25.35
CA ARG A 301 7.82 6.13 23.98
C ARG A 301 8.75 5.33 23.05
N PRO A 302 8.22 4.73 21.98
CA PRO A 302 9.04 3.95 21.07
C PRO A 302 9.97 4.85 20.25
N GLN A 303 11.17 4.35 19.99
CA GLN A 303 12.09 4.88 18.99
C GLN A 303 12.00 4.05 17.73
N PHE A 304 12.23 4.67 16.57
CA PHE A 304 12.17 4.01 15.28
C PHE A 304 13.46 4.21 14.49
N SER A 305 13.95 3.16 13.86
CA SER A 305 14.87 3.27 12.73
C SER A 305 14.11 3.68 11.46
N ASN A 306 14.82 4.09 10.42
CA ASN A 306 14.21 4.42 9.13
C ASN A 306 13.41 3.23 8.54
N LYS A 307 13.94 2.01 8.69
CA LYS A 307 13.25 0.81 8.22
C LYS A 307 11.98 0.54 9.01
N GLU A 308 12.03 0.58 10.33
CA GLU A 308 10.85 0.38 11.16
C GLU A 308 9.75 1.42 10.88
N MET A 309 10.13 2.67 10.66
CA MET A 309 9.17 3.71 10.28
C MET A 309 8.58 3.44 8.89
N ALA A 310 9.39 3.01 7.92
CA ALA A 310 8.92 2.64 6.60
C ALA A 310 7.94 1.47 6.65
N ASP A 311 8.27 0.42 7.40
CA ASP A 311 7.42 -0.76 7.57
C ASP A 311 6.09 -0.40 8.27
N LEU A 312 6.14 0.42 9.32
CA LEU A 312 4.95 0.89 10.02
C LEU A 312 4.03 1.72 9.11
N ILE A 313 4.58 2.65 8.35
CA ILE A 313 3.83 3.44 7.36
C ILE A 313 3.22 2.53 6.31
N ALA A 314 3.99 1.58 5.77
CA ALA A 314 3.50 0.61 4.80
C ALA A 314 2.33 -0.22 5.35
N TYR A 315 2.38 -0.62 6.62
CA TYR A 315 1.26 -1.30 7.28
C TYR A 315 0.01 -0.41 7.35
N LEU A 316 0.13 0.80 7.85
CA LEU A 316 -1.00 1.71 8.00
C LEU A 316 -1.64 2.07 6.64
N PHE A 317 -0.83 2.23 5.60
CA PHE A 317 -1.33 2.45 4.24
C PHE A 317 -1.96 1.17 3.65
N ALA A 318 -1.40 -0.01 3.92
CA ALA A 318 -1.98 -1.28 3.48
C ALA A 318 -3.34 -1.55 4.13
N GLU A 319 -3.53 -1.19 5.41
CA GLU A 319 -4.83 -1.32 6.09
C GLU A 319 -5.94 -0.51 5.41
N ARG A 320 -5.60 0.57 4.74
CA ARG A 320 -6.53 1.40 3.96
C ARG A 320 -6.83 0.84 2.58
N TYR A 321 -5.92 0.03 2.04
CA TYR A 321 -6.13 -0.65 0.76
C TYR A 321 -7.23 -1.72 0.87
N PHE A 322 -7.39 -2.31 2.06
CA PHE A 322 -8.41 -3.32 2.35
C PHE A 322 -9.62 -2.69 3.01
N GLU A 323 -10.75 -2.78 2.38
CA GLU A 323 -12.01 -2.24 2.91
C GLU A 323 -12.57 -3.01 4.10
N VAL A 324 -13.47 -2.34 4.81
CA VAL A 324 -14.39 -2.98 5.77
C VAL A 324 -15.28 -3.97 5.01
N MET A 325 -15.56 -5.12 5.61
CA MET A 325 -16.36 -6.17 4.98
C MET A 325 -17.73 -5.67 4.53
N GLY A 326 -18.12 -6.03 3.31
CA GLY A 326 -19.42 -5.73 2.75
C GLY A 326 -20.56 -6.54 3.41
N THR A 327 -21.77 -6.29 2.97
CA THR A 327 -22.95 -7.02 3.41
C THR A 327 -23.58 -7.73 2.22
N SER A 328 -23.58 -9.06 2.25
CA SER A 328 -24.14 -9.88 1.16
C SER A 328 -25.60 -9.56 0.86
N GLY A 329 -26.42 -9.28 1.90
CA GLY A 329 -27.82 -8.91 1.69
C GLY A 329 -27.98 -7.59 0.92
N ARG A 330 -27.11 -6.58 1.14
CA ARG A 330 -27.08 -5.37 0.32
C ARG A 330 -26.59 -5.68 -1.09
N GLY A 331 -25.53 -6.50 -1.20
CA GLY A 331 -24.99 -6.93 -2.49
C GLY A 331 -26.03 -7.65 -3.36
N LYS A 332 -26.86 -8.54 -2.77
CA LYS A 332 -27.95 -9.23 -3.48
C LYS A 332 -28.98 -8.26 -4.01
N ARG A 333 -29.46 -7.33 -3.18
CA ARG A 333 -30.42 -6.30 -3.63
C ARG A 333 -29.83 -5.46 -4.75
N MET A 334 -28.61 -4.96 -4.56
CA MET A 334 -27.94 -4.13 -5.55
C MET A 334 -27.69 -4.88 -6.88
N PHE A 335 -27.36 -6.17 -6.82
CA PHE A 335 -27.19 -7.02 -8.01
C PHE A 335 -28.49 -7.06 -8.84
N SER A 336 -29.64 -7.11 -8.18
CA SER A 336 -30.94 -7.01 -8.83
C SER A 336 -31.25 -5.58 -9.31
N ASP A 337 -31.11 -4.59 -8.41
CA ASP A 337 -31.50 -3.19 -8.68
C ASP A 337 -30.66 -2.54 -9.79
N LYS A 338 -29.41 -2.97 -9.95
CA LYS A 338 -28.51 -2.52 -11.02
C LYS A 338 -28.63 -3.35 -12.32
N GLY A 339 -29.58 -4.28 -12.37
CA GLY A 339 -29.89 -5.04 -13.58
C GLY A 339 -28.92 -6.19 -13.89
N CYS A 340 -27.97 -6.52 -13.00
CA CYS A 340 -27.04 -7.63 -13.24
C CYS A 340 -27.78 -8.97 -13.38
N SER A 341 -28.86 -9.17 -12.59
CA SER A 341 -29.72 -10.36 -12.60
C SER A 341 -30.53 -10.55 -13.89
N SER A 342 -30.63 -9.55 -14.74
CA SER A 342 -31.29 -9.69 -16.07
C SER A 342 -30.51 -10.60 -17.02
N CYS A 343 -29.19 -10.73 -16.80
CA CYS A 343 -28.33 -11.56 -17.65
C CYS A 343 -27.59 -12.64 -16.84
N HIS A 344 -27.16 -12.35 -15.62
CA HIS A 344 -26.35 -13.25 -14.79
C HIS A 344 -27.15 -13.87 -13.66
N THR A 345 -26.85 -15.14 -13.35
CA THR A 345 -27.30 -15.83 -12.11
C THR A 345 -26.14 -15.98 -11.14
N VAL A 346 -26.48 -16.22 -9.87
CA VAL A 346 -25.54 -16.64 -8.82
C VAL A 346 -26.08 -17.93 -8.20
N GLY A 347 -25.78 -19.08 -8.84
CA GLY A 347 -26.13 -20.42 -8.41
C GLY A 347 -27.36 -20.99 -9.08
N GLU A 348 -28.55 -20.48 -8.81
CA GLU A 348 -29.81 -21.04 -9.32
C GLU A 348 -30.40 -20.22 -10.47
N GLY A 349 -31.03 -20.89 -11.41
CA GLY A 349 -31.76 -20.29 -12.51
C GLY A 349 -31.14 -20.47 -13.90
N THR A 350 -31.87 -20.07 -14.92
CA THR A 350 -31.40 -19.98 -16.32
C THR A 350 -30.88 -18.57 -16.57
N SER A 351 -29.73 -18.44 -17.22
CA SER A 351 -29.12 -17.14 -17.51
C SER A 351 -28.75 -17.00 -18.98
N LEU A 352 -28.82 -15.75 -19.46
CA LEU A 352 -28.35 -15.36 -20.79
C LEU A 352 -26.82 -15.23 -20.85
N ALA A 353 -26.18 -15.15 -19.71
CA ALA A 353 -24.74 -14.96 -19.51
C ALA A 353 -24.21 -15.97 -18.47
N PRO A 354 -22.89 -16.13 -18.33
CA PRO A 354 -22.31 -17.08 -17.39
C PRO A 354 -22.84 -16.92 -15.96
N ASP A 355 -23.14 -18.06 -15.31
CA ASP A 355 -23.48 -18.13 -13.90
C ASP A 355 -22.25 -17.74 -13.05
N LEU A 356 -22.38 -16.68 -12.26
CA LEU A 356 -21.29 -16.11 -11.49
C LEU A 356 -20.91 -16.95 -10.26
N ALA A 357 -21.77 -17.86 -9.81
CA ALA A 357 -21.41 -18.85 -8.78
C ALA A 357 -20.37 -19.86 -9.27
N ARG A 358 -20.25 -20.04 -10.58
CA ARG A 358 -19.23 -20.93 -11.18
C ARG A 358 -17.91 -20.25 -11.46
N TRP A 359 -17.82 -18.98 -11.17
CA TRP A 359 -16.59 -18.21 -11.37
C TRP A 359 -15.53 -18.60 -10.35
N ARG A 360 -14.46 -19.26 -10.82
CA ARG A 360 -13.42 -19.82 -9.96
C ARG A 360 -12.42 -18.81 -9.38
N GLY A 361 -12.48 -17.54 -9.79
CA GLY A 361 -11.53 -16.51 -9.37
C GLY A 361 -11.75 -15.97 -7.95
N GLY A 362 -12.91 -16.21 -7.35
CA GLY A 362 -13.34 -15.54 -6.12
C GLY A 362 -13.58 -14.05 -6.33
N ALA A 363 -14.58 -13.48 -5.67
CA ALA A 363 -14.90 -12.07 -5.79
C ALA A 363 -14.00 -11.24 -4.84
N SER A 364 -12.69 -11.23 -5.10
CA SER A 364 -11.75 -10.28 -4.49
C SER A 364 -11.39 -9.18 -5.51
N PRO A 365 -10.85 -8.02 -5.06
CA PRO A 365 -10.70 -6.85 -5.93
C PRO A 365 -9.98 -7.12 -7.25
N ILE A 366 -8.83 -7.78 -7.22
CA ILE A 366 -8.01 -7.98 -8.43
C ILE A 366 -8.64 -8.95 -9.44
N PRO A 367 -9.07 -10.17 -9.06
CA PRO A 367 -9.82 -11.04 -9.97
C PRO A 367 -11.07 -10.37 -10.53
N LEU A 368 -11.84 -9.66 -9.70
CA LEU A 368 -13.06 -8.98 -10.14
C LEU A 368 -12.73 -7.84 -11.11
N ALA A 369 -11.76 -6.98 -10.82
CA ALA A 369 -11.31 -5.94 -11.74
C ALA A 369 -10.88 -6.51 -13.09
N THR A 370 -10.10 -7.60 -13.05
CA THR A 370 -9.63 -8.28 -14.25
C THR A 370 -10.78 -8.82 -15.09
N ALA A 371 -11.76 -9.47 -14.45
CA ALA A 371 -12.93 -10.02 -15.11
C ALA A 371 -13.82 -8.91 -15.69
N LEU A 372 -14.17 -7.91 -14.88
CA LEU A 372 -15.01 -6.79 -15.28
C LEU A 372 -14.40 -6.00 -16.45
N TRP A 373 -13.11 -5.72 -16.40
CA TRP A 373 -12.43 -5.02 -17.49
C TRP A 373 -12.41 -5.84 -18.79
N ASN A 374 -11.99 -7.11 -18.71
CA ASN A 374 -11.83 -7.95 -19.90
C ASN A 374 -13.16 -8.35 -20.55
N HIS A 375 -14.23 -8.43 -19.76
CA HIS A 375 -15.58 -8.80 -20.21
C HIS A 375 -16.46 -7.57 -20.47
N GLY A 376 -16.13 -6.45 -19.85
CA GLY A 376 -16.93 -5.23 -19.87
C GLY A 376 -17.29 -4.70 -21.25
N PRO A 377 -16.37 -4.65 -22.24
CA PRO A 377 -16.72 -4.20 -23.58
C PRO A 377 -17.87 -4.98 -24.20
N LEU A 378 -17.90 -6.31 -24.04
CA LEU A 378 -19.00 -7.14 -24.53
C LEU A 378 -20.30 -6.86 -23.76
N MET A 379 -20.23 -6.72 -22.43
CA MET A 379 -21.41 -6.34 -21.63
C MET A 379 -21.94 -4.97 -22.04
N PHE A 380 -21.07 -3.99 -22.27
CA PHE A 380 -21.45 -2.65 -22.67
C PHE A 380 -22.21 -2.65 -24.03
N GLU A 381 -21.72 -3.39 -25.02
CA GLU A 381 -22.37 -3.57 -26.32
C GLU A 381 -23.77 -4.20 -26.15
N ARG A 382 -23.88 -5.29 -25.39
CA ARG A 382 -25.17 -5.99 -25.16
C ARG A 382 -26.16 -5.12 -24.40
N MET A 383 -25.73 -4.37 -23.39
CA MET A 383 -26.58 -3.45 -22.65
C MET A 383 -27.08 -2.33 -23.55
N ARG A 384 -26.23 -1.82 -24.45
CA ARG A 384 -26.57 -0.80 -25.41
C ARG A 384 -27.64 -1.30 -26.42
N GLU A 385 -27.46 -2.52 -26.92
CA GLU A 385 -28.44 -3.16 -27.84
C GLU A 385 -29.81 -3.33 -27.16
N GLN A 386 -29.84 -3.59 -25.85
CA GLN A 386 -31.04 -3.80 -25.06
C GLN A 386 -31.56 -2.53 -24.39
N GLN A 387 -30.95 -1.38 -24.66
CA GLN A 387 -31.30 -0.07 -24.05
C GLN A 387 -31.20 -0.08 -22.50
N ILE A 388 -30.34 -0.90 -21.94
CA ILE A 388 -30.10 -0.98 -20.51
C ILE A 388 -29.00 0.04 -20.16
N SER A 389 -29.26 0.90 -19.17
CA SER A 389 -28.27 1.86 -18.67
C SER A 389 -27.12 1.19 -17.97
N TRP A 390 -25.89 1.68 -18.19
CA TRP A 390 -24.71 1.19 -17.49
C TRP A 390 -24.82 1.44 -16.00
N PRO A 391 -24.67 0.40 -15.15
CA PRO A 391 -24.81 0.55 -13.70
C PRO A 391 -23.58 1.20 -13.09
N LEU A 392 -23.78 2.26 -12.32
CA LEU A 392 -22.73 2.94 -11.59
C LEU A 392 -22.71 2.50 -10.12
N PHE A 393 -21.52 2.32 -9.54
CA PHE A 393 -21.33 1.97 -8.14
C PHE A 393 -21.05 3.20 -7.30
N ARG A 394 -21.75 3.30 -6.17
CA ARG A 394 -21.47 4.26 -5.09
C ARG A 394 -20.39 3.70 -4.14
N PRO A 395 -19.76 4.54 -3.31
CA PRO A 395 -18.82 4.07 -2.29
C PRO A 395 -19.41 2.93 -1.44
N GLY A 396 -18.63 1.87 -1.24
CA GLY A 396 -19.03 0.68 -0.48
C GLY A 396 -19.88 -0.36 -1.23
N GLU A 397 -20.52 -0.01 -2.35
CA GLU A 397 -21.37 -0.96 -3.09
C GLU A 397 -20.57 -2.10 -3.74
N MET A 398 -19.34 -1.82 -4.16
CA MET A 398 -18.49 -2.85 -4.77
C MET A 398 -18.09 -3.93 -3.76
N VAL A 399 -17.86 -3.57 -2.51
CA VAL A 399 -17.59 -4.53 -1.43
C VAL A 399 -18.82 -5.39 -1.15
N ASP A 400 -20.00 -4.78 -1.09
CA ASP A 400 -21.27 -5.49 -0.92
C ASP A 400 -21.49 -6.52 -2.06
N LEU A 401 -21.19 -6.12 -3.31
CA LEU A 401 -21.25 -7.04 -4.45
C LEU A 401 -20.28 -8.21 -4.31
N MET A 402 -19.03 -7.94 -3.95
CA MET A 402 -18.03 -8.99 -3.72
C MET A 402 -18.48 -9.98 -2.64
N GLU A 403 -19.04 -9.47 -1.55
CA GLU A 403 -19.53 -10.31 -0.47
C GLU A 403 -20.71 -11.20 -0.91
N TYR A 404 -21.62 -10.67 -1.71
CA TYR A 404 -22.70 -11.44 -2.28
C TYR A 404 -22.21 -12.54 -3.24
N LEU A 405 -21.31 -12.20 -4.16
CA LEU A 405 -20.77 -13.15 -5.12
C LEU A 405 -19.98 -14.28 -4.41
N ASN A 406 -19.30 -13.98 -3.30
CA ASN A 406 -18.55 -14.97 -2.53
C ASN A 406 -19.44 -15.95 -1.77
N GLN A 407 -20.69 -15.61 -1.46
CA GLN A 407 -21.61 -16.55 -0.79
C GLN A 407 -22.05 -17.71 -1.69
N GLY A 408 -22.12 -17.50 -3.01
CA GLY A 408 -22.42 -18.54 -3.98
C GLY A 408 -21.27 -19.53 -4.22
N LEU A 409 -20.05 -19.22 -3.75
CA LEU A 409 -18.90 -20.10 -3.89
C LEU A 409 -18.90 -21.17 -2.80
N PRO A 410 -18.61 -22.44 -3.11
CA PRO A 410 -18.46 -23.47 -2.09
C PRO A 410 -17.34 -23.03 -1.12
N ARG A 411 -17.68 -22.86 0.15
CA ARG A 411 -16.70 -22.58 1.20
C ARG A 411 -15.65 -23.69 1.18
N GLN A 412 -14.41 -23.38 0.87
CA GLN A 412 -13.31 -24.31 1.10
C GLN A 412 -13.34 -24.65 2.60
N ARG A 413 -13.68 -25.90 2.91
CA ARG A 413 -13.59 -26.42 4.27
C ARG A 413 -12.16 -26.22 4.74
N THR A 414 -11.96 -25.29 5.64
CA THR A 414 -10.76 -25.29 6.47
C THR A 414 -10.93 -26.47 7.41
N ASP A 415 -10.36 -27.62 7.05
CA ASP A 415 -10.24 -28.72 7.97
C ASP A 415 -9.52 -28.23 9.22
N ARG A 416 -10.28 -28.21 10.32
CA ARG A 416 -9.72 -28.02 11.64
C ARG A 416 -8.79 -29.21 11.88
N VAL A 417 -7.50 -28.98 11.82
CA VAL A 417 -6.53 -29.89 12.42
C VAL A 417 -6.73 -29.74 13.92
N ARG A 418 -7.23 -30.83 14.49
CA ARG A 418 -7.31 -31.05 15.95
C ARG A 418 -5.90 -31.21 16.53
#